data_9de470c76f0fc5a7f0744b3c42039996
#
_entry.id   9de470c76f0fc5a7f0744b3c42039996
#
_cell.length_a   1.000
_cell.length_b   1.000
_cell.length_c   1.000
_cell.angle_alpha   90.00
_cell.angle_beta   90.00
_cell.angle_gamma   90.00
#
_symmetry.space_group_name_H-M   'P 1'
#
loop_
_entity.id
_entity.type
_entity.pdbx_description
1 polymer ?
#
loop_
_entity_poly.entity_id
_entity_poly.type
_entity_poly.pdbx_seq_one_letter_code
_entity_poly.pdbx_strand_id
1 'polypeptide(L)'
;DLVKKNKIEAITLSSRRFKTERGLPWKDLRVDYDKKVLNSISKFNVDILVAAGYMLFSPVICNHFEILNLHPALPDGPNGTWKSVIKKLIESKSRNSGISIHLMTSDLDEGPNISFCKFNIDNNNNQNLIEIEETEIFSSIREKQIMYERVLLGKTLSKISKGEINIKKDSYVDLTKEVEQSL
;
A
#
# COMPACT_ATOMS: atom_id res chain seq x y z
N ASP A 1 16.34 11.46 10.95
CA ASP A 1 15.49 10.27 11.08
C ASP A 1 14.21 10.60 11.84
N LEU A 2 13.07 10.69 11.11
CA LEU A 2 11.76 11.12 11.63
C LEU A 2 11.26 10.21 12.76
N VAL A 3 11.51 8.91 12.69
CA VAL A 3 11.06 7.93 13.68
C VAL A 3 11.72 8.22 15.04
N LYS A 4 13.03 8.43 15.06
CA LYS A 4 13.77 8.79 16.26
C LYS A 4 13.35 10.15 16.80
N LYS A 5 13.17 11.16 15.92
CA LYS A 5 12.71 12.50 16.29
C LYS A 5 11.36 12.47 16.99
N ASN A 6 10.46 11.58 16.56
CA ASN A 6 9.13 11.44 17.15
C ASN A 6 9.06 10.39 18.27
N LYS A 7 10.20 9.84 18.72
CA LYS A 7 10.30 8.82 19.79
C LYS A 7 9.44 7.58 19.52
N ILE A 8 9.31 7.21 18.23
CA ILE A 8 8.59 6.01 17.83
C ILE A 8 9.56 4.82 17.88
N GLU A 9 9.14 3.72 18.50
CA GLU A 9 9.93 2.49 18.51
C GLU A 9 10.07 1.95 17.07
N ALA A 10 11.29 1.58 16.67
CA ALA A 10 11.57 1.08 15.34
C ALA A 10 12.35 -0.23 15.40
N ILE A 11 11.86 -1.21 14.66
CA ILE A 11 12.56 -2.47 14.41
C ILE A 11 12.99 -2.49 12.94
N THR A 12 14.26 -2.78 12.70
CA THR A 12 14.79 -2.89 11.33
C THR A 12 15.14 -4.32 11.00
N LEU A 13 14.46 -4.88 10.00
CA LEU A 13 14.73 -6.19 9.44
C LEU A 13 14.96 -6.04 7.93
N SER A 14 16.20 -6.20 7.48
CA SER A 14 16.56 -6.11 6.07
C SER A 14 16.35 -7.45 5.36
N SER A 15 15.38 -7.52 4.44
CA SER A 15 15.17 -8.70 3.59
C SER A 15 16.38 -9.00 2.70
N ARG A 16 17.06 -7.95 2.21
CA ARG A 16 18.27 -8.09 1.40
C ARG A 16 19.40 -8.73 2.21
N ARG A 17 19.67 -8.24 3.42
CA ARG A 17 20.69 -8.79 4.32
C ARG A 17 20.35 -10.23 4.70
N PHE A 18 19.10 -10.51 5.05
CA PHE A 18 18.62 -11.84 5.38
C PHE A 18 18.85 -12.84 4.24
N LYS A 19 18.59 -12.44 2.99
CA LYS A 19 18.85 -13.24 1.80
C LYS A 19 20.35 -13.50 1.61
N THR A 20 21.18 -12.45 1.72
CA THR A 20 22.63 -12.54 1.53
C THR A 20 23.29 -13.47 2.57
N GLU A 21 22.89 -13.37 3.83
CA GLU A 21 23.43 -14.19 4.92
C GLU A 21 23.11 -15.69 4.77
N ARG A 22 22.00 -16.01 4.10
CA ARG A 22 21.55 -17.39 3.94
C ARG A 22 21.92 -18.04 2.61
N GLY A 23 22.24 -17.27 1.61
CA GLY A 23 22.68 -17.74 0.29
C GLY A 23 21.67 -18.55 -0.51
N LEU A 24 20.37 -18.48 -0.13
CA LEU A 24 19.29 -19.23 -0.76
C LEU A 24 18.39 -18.33 -1.63
N PRO A 25 17.66 -18.89 -2.59
CA PRO A 25 16.64 -18.19 -3.35
C PRO A 25 15.57 -17.59 -2.45
N TRP A 26 15.06 -16.41 -2.78
CA TRP A 26 14.06 -15.73 -1.94
C TRP A 26 12.79 -16.54 -1.71
N LYS A 27 12.35 -17.31 -2.70
CA LYS A 27 11.17 -18.19 -2.59
C LYS A 27 11.28 -19.19 -1.43
N ASP A 28 12.50 -19.68 -1.15
CA ASP A 28 12.76 -20.68 -0.11
C ASP A 28 12.93 -20.02 1.28
N LEU A 29 13.25 -18.72 1.29
CA LEU A 29 13.48 -17.94 2.51
C LEU A 29 12.24 -17.15 2.98
N ARG A 30 11.22 -17.07 2.17
CA ARG A 30 10.10 -16.16 2.40
C ARG A 30 9.38 -16.43 3.72
N VAL A 31 9.05 -17.68 3.97
CA VAL A 31 8.37 -18.12 5.20
C VAL A 31 9.24 -17.84 6.44
N ASP A 32 10.54 -18.14 6.36
CA ASP A 32 11.45 -17.91 7.47
C ASP A 32 11.66 -16.44 7.79
N TYR A 33 11.73 -15.61 6.75
CA TYR A 33 11.77 -14.15 6.93
C TYR A 33 10.48 -13.64 7.57
N ASP A 34 9.35 -14.13 7.13
CA ASP A 34 8.03 -13.75 7.65
C ASP A 34 7.87 -14.13 9.13
N LYS A 35 8.31 -15.35 9.51
CA LYS A 35 8.39 -15.75 10.91
C LYS A 35 9.28 -14.84 11.75
N LYS A 36 10.40 -14.38 11.18
CA LYS A 36 11.29 -13.44 11.88
C LYS A 36 10.63 -12.08 12.08
N VAL A 37 9.90 -11.59 11.08
CA VAL A 37 9.10 -10.36 11.21
C VAL A 37 8.03 -10.56 12.27
N LEU A 38 7.24 -11.64 12.19
CA LEU A 38 6.20 -11.98 13.16
C LEU A 38 6.74 -11.98 14.59
N ASN A 39 7.84 -12.68 14.87
CA ASN A 39 8.47 -12.73 16.20
C ASN A 39 8.89 -11.34 16.69
N SER A 40 9.29 -10.44 15.78
CA SER A 40 9.71 -9.09 16.14
C SER A 40 8.54 -8.18 16.50
N ILE A 41 7.37 -8.39 15.88
CA ILE A 41 6.18 -7.56 16.10
C ILE A 41 5.24 -8.12 17.16
N SER A 42 5.27 -9.43 17.46
CA SER A 42 4.37 -10.09 18.42
C SER A 42 4.49 -9.60 19.87
N LYS A 43 5.57 -8.89 20.19
CA LYS A 43 5.73 -8.23 21.50
C LYS A 43 4.86 -6.99 21.66
N PHE A 44 4.33 -6.44 20.58
CA PHE A 44 3.44 -5.30 20.62
C PHE A 44 2.00 -5.76 20.71
N ASN A 45 1.24 -5.16 21.61
CA ASN A 45 -0.19 -5.38 21.69
C ASN A 45 -0.88 -4.42 20.70
N VAL A 46 -1.10 -4.87 19.48
CA VAL A 46 -1.71 -4.08 18.41
C VAL A 46 -2.94 -4.80 17.86
N ASP A 47 -3.98 -4.05 17.57
CA ASP A 47 -5.24 -4.58 17.02
C ASP A 47 -5.14 -4.78 15.50
N ILE A 48 -4.33 -3.95 14.82
CA ILE A 48 -4.22 -3.94 13.37
C ILE A 48 -2.81 -3.52 12.93
N LEU A 49 -2.34 -4.08 11.83
CA LEU A 49 -1.10 -3.67 11.18
C LEU A 49 -1.38 -2.86 9.92
N VAL A 50 -0.43 -2.03 9.54
CA VAL A 50 -0.47 -1.28 8.26
C VAL A 50 0.75 -1.61 7.43
N ALA A 51 0.53 -2.14 6.24
CA ALA A 51 1.54 -2.38 5.23
C ALA A 51 1.62 -1.18 4.27
N ALA A 52 2.41 -0.19 4.63
CA ALA A 52 2.66 0.99 3.79
C ALA A 52 3.99 0.84 3.04
N GLY A 53 3.92 0.54 1.75
CA GLY A 53 5.10 0.24 0.94
C GLY A 53 5.77 -1.10 1.27
N TYR A 54 5.06 -2.00 1.91
CA TYR A 54 5.52 -3.36 2.17
C TYR A 54 5.30 -4.23 0.94
N MET A 55 6.37 -4.44 0.18
CA MET A 55 6.34 -5.12 -1.14
C MET A 55 6.55 -6.62 -1.05
N LEU A 56 6.34 -7.21 0.12
CA LEU A 56 6.59 -8.63 0.35
C LEU A 56 5.28 -9.35 0.65
N PHE A 57 5.09 -10.46 -0.02
CA PHE A 57 4.05 -11.43 0.31
C PHE A 57 4.26 -11.98 1.73
N SER A 58 3.23 -12.04 2.57
CA SER A 58 3.33 -12.35 4.00
C SER A 58 2.40 -13.49 4.45
N PRO A 59 2.64 -14.72 4.00
CA PRO A 59 1.74 -15.85 4.26
C PRO A 59 1.62 -16.22 5.74
N VAL A 60 2.62 -15.88 6.56
CA VAL A 60 2.59 -16.19 8.00
C VAL A 60 1.96 -15.08 8.80
N ILE A 61 2.33 -13.81 8.54
CA ILE A 61 1.83 -12.67 9.32
C ILE A 61 0.33 -12.48 9.11
N CYS A 62 -0.17 -12.65 7.88
CA CYS A 62 -1.60 -12.53 7.55
C CYS A 62 -2.50 -13.52 8.32
N ASN A 63 -1.95 -14.64 8.80
CA ASN A 63 -2.69 -15.60 9.61
C ASN A 63 -2.75 -15.22 11.11
N HIS A 64 -2.02 -14.19 11.54
CA HIS A 64 -1.92 -13.77 12.94
C HIS A 64 -2.46 -12.37 13.19
N PHE A 65 -2.48 -11.53 12.17
CA PHE A 65 -2.90 -10.14 12.28
C PHE A 65 -3.78 -9.74 11.11
N GLU A 66 -4.76 -8.88 11.39
CA GLU A 66 -5.42 -8.08 10.36
C GLU A 66 -4.45 -7.03 9.85
N ILE A 67 -4.14 -7.03 8.56
CA ILE A 67 -3.17 -6.12 7.96
C ILE A 67 -3.86 -5.30 6.87
N LEU A 68 -3.87 -3.98 7.02
CA LEU A 68 -4.30 -3.06 5.98
C LEU A 68 -3.15 -2.82 5.01
N ASN A 69 -3.36 -3.12 3.74
CA ASN A 69 -2.42 -2.79 2.67
C ASN A 69 -2.84 -1.52 1.93
N LEU A 70 -1.90 -0.62 1.74
CA LEU A 70 -2.08 0.60 0.97
C LEU A 70 -1.66 0.34 -0.48
N HIS A 71 -2.61 0.38 -1.40
CA HIS A 71 -2.41 0.10 -2.83
C HIS A 71 -2.64 1.35 -3.68
N PRO A 72 -1.69 1.71 -4.58
CA PRO A 72 -1.73 2.95 -5.35
C PRO A 72 -2.65 2.90 -6.58
N ALA A 73 -3.78 2.22 -6.48
CA ALA A 73 -4.82 2.13 -7.50
C ALA A 73 -6.21 2.09 -6.88
N LEU A 74 -7.24 2.25 -7.70
CA LEU A 74 -8.64 1.98 -7.32
C LEU A 74 -8.86 0.47 -7.10
N PRO A 75 -9.92 0.05 -6.40
CA PRO A 75 -10.23 -1.36 -6.15
C PRO A 75 -10.19 -2.25 -7.40
N ASP A 76 -10.71 -1.76 -8.53
CA ASP A 76 -10.69 -2.49 -9.82
C ASP A 76 -9.58 -1.99 -10.74
N GLY A 77 -8.58 -1.33 -10.19
CA GLY A 77 -7.47 -0.73 -10.93
C GLY A 77 -6.32 -1.70 -11.22
N PRO A 78 -5.23 -1.19 -11.81
CA PRO A 78 -4.08 -2.00 -12.14
C PRO A 78 -3.37 -2.56 -10.89
N ASN A 79 -3.06 -3.85 -10.89
CA ASN A 79 -2.26 -4.50 -9.85
C ASN A 79 -0.75 -4.33 -10.07
N GLY A 80 0.00 -4.45 -8.98
CA GLY A 80 1.46 -4.45 -8.97
C GLY A 80 2.10 -3.29 -8.20
N THR A 81 3.37 -3.02 -8.48
CA THR A 81 4.11 -1.92 -7.84
C THR A 81 3.56 -0.57 -8.28
N TRP A 82 3.75 0.48 -7.48
CA TRP A 82 3.33 1.83 -7.81
C TRP A 82 3.86 2.29 -9.20
N LYS A 83 5.08 1.90 -9.56
CA LYS A 83 5.64 2.17 -10.90
C LYS A 83 4.87 1.46 -12.01
N SER A 84 4.59 0.17 -11.81
CA SER A 84 3.81 -0.63 -12.76
C SER A 84 2.39 -0.08 -12.91
N VAL A 85 1.77 0.33 -11.81
CA VAL A 85 0.44 0.95 -11.83
C VAL A 85 0.45 2.24 -12.66
N ILE A 86 1.39 3.15 -12.41
CA ILE A 86 1.48 4.42 -13.16
C ILE A 86 1.71 4.16 -14.66
N LYS A 87 2.62 3.23 -15.01
CA LYS A 87 2.85 2.85 -16.41
C LYS A 87 1.55 2.41 -17.11
N LYS A 88 0.82 1.50 -16.48
CA LYS A 88 -0.46 1.00 -17.01
C LYS A 88 -1.51 2.12 -17.15
N LEU A 89 -1.57 3.05 -16.20
CA LEU A 89 -2.47 4.20 -16.26
C LEU A 89 -2.13 5.13 -17.45
N ILE A 90 -0.85 5.37 -17.71
CA ILE A 90 -0.39 6.19 -18.83
C ILE A 90 -0.66 5.47 -20.15
N GLU A 91 -0.30 4.21 -20.28
CA GLU A 91 -0.50 3.37 -21.49
C GLU A 91 -1.99 3.26 -21.85
N SER A 92 -2.86 3.08 -20.86
CA SER A 92 -4.31 3.02 -21.06
C SER A 92 -4.97 4.37 -21.26
N LYS A 93 -4.21 5.46 -21.22
CA LYS A 93 -4.72 6.86 -21.27
C LYS A 93 -5.82 7.12 -20.23
N SER A 94 -5.69 6.53 -19.06
CA SER A 94 -6.65 6.70 -17.98
C SER A 94 -6.74 8.15 -17.54
N ARG A 95 -7.96 8.67 -17.37
CA ARG A 95 -8.22 10.01 -16.85
C ARG A 95 -8.42 10.07 -15.35
N ASN A 96 -8.59 8.90 -14.75
CA ASN A 96 -8.83 8.77 -13.31
C ASN A 96 -7.91 7.71 -12.74
N SER A 97 -7.51 7.90 -11.51
CA SER A 97 -6.87 6.90 -10.67
C SER A 97 -7.34 7.08 -9.23
N GLY A 98 -6.70 6.40 -8.32
CA GLY A 98 -7.00 6.53 -6.91
C GLY A 98 -6.03 5.73 -6.06
N ILE A 99 -6.39 5.65 -4.79
CA ILE A 99 -5.72 4.83 -3.79
C ILE A 99 -6.79 3.95 -3.17
N SER A 100 -6.45 2.70 -2.90
CA SER A 100 -7.29 1.80 -2.11
C SER A 100 -6.55 1.25 -0.90
N ILE A 101 -7.31 0.92 0.12
CA ILE A 101 -6.86 0.17 1.28
C ILE A 101 -7.69 -1.11 1.32
N HIS A 102 -7.00 -2.24 1.32
CA HIS A 102 -7.60 -3.57 1.41
C HIS A 102 -6.93 -4.40 2.50
N LEU A 103 -7.57 -5.46 2.97
CA LEU A 103 -6.92 -6.42 3.85
C LEU A 103 -5.89 -7.23 3.07
N MET A 104 -4.74 -7.48 3.67
CA MET A 104 -3.79 -8.46 3.14
C MET A 104 -4.28 -9.87 3.45
N THR A 105 -4.20 -10.72 2.44
CA THR A 105 -4.43 -12.16 2.55
C THR A 105 -3.19 -12.94 2.15
N SER A 106 -3.28 -14.27 2.16
CA SER A 106 -2.25 -15.14 1.58
C SER A 106 -2.08 -14.95 0.08
N ASP A 107 -3.08 -14.39 -0.59
CA ASP A 107 -3.05 -14.13 -2.03
C ASP A 107 -2.76 -12.65 -2.27
N LEU A 108 -1.86 -12.37 -3.20
CA LEU A 108 -1.34 -11.02 -3.41
C LEU A 108 -2.43 -10.09 -3.99
N ASP A 109 -2.70 -8.99 -3.28
CA ASP A 109 -3.65 -7.95 -3.67
C ASP A 109 -5.11 -8.43 -3.90
N GLU A 110 -5.48 -9.61 -3.39
CA GLU A 110 -6.83 -10.20 -3.56
C GLU A 110 -7.72 -10.08 -2.31
N GLY A 111 -7.25 -9.40 -1.27
CA GLY A 111 -8.04 -9.21 -0.06
C GLY A 111 -9.18 -8.21 -0.23
N PRO A 112 -10.22 -8.28 0.64
CA PRO A 112 -11.37 -7.41 0.56
C PRO A 112 -10.99 -5.93 0.74
N ASN A 113 -11.54 -5.08 -0.12
CA ASN A 113 -11.36 -3.64 -0.02
C ASN A 113 -12.04 -3.08 1.25
N ILE A 114 -11.41 -2.09 1.87
CA ILE A 114 -11.88 -1.41 3.09
C ILE A 114 -12.30 0.02 2.76
N SER A 115 -11.47 0.75 2.05
CA SER A 115 -11.74 2.12 1.64
C SER A 115 -10.95 2.50 0.40
N PHE A 116 -11.40 3.53 -0.28
CA PHE A 116 -10.66 4.10 -1.41
C PHE A 116 -10.94 5.59 -1.54
N CYS A 117 -10.10 6.27 -2.32
CA CYS A 117 -10.37 7.61 -2.84
C CYS A 117 -9.92 7.72 -4.29
N LYS A 118 -10.58 8.63 -5.02
CA LYS A 118 -10.33 8.90 -6.45
C LYS A 118 -9.64 10.23 -6.63
N PHE A 119 -8.89 10.37 -7.72
CA PHE A 119 -8.37 11.63 -8.21
C PHE A 119 -8.26 11.61 -9.73
N ASN A 120 -8.33 12.80 -10.34
CA ASN A 120 -8.20 12.96 -11.78
C ASN A 120 -6.72 12.96 -12.18
N ILE A 121 -6.45 12.37 -13.35
CA ILE A 121 -5.15 12.40 -14.03
C ILE A 121 -5.30 13.26 -15.28
N ASP A 122 -4.43 14.23 -15.44
CA ASP A 122 -4.34 14.98 -16.69
C ASP A 122 -3.44 14.22 -17.69
N ASN A 123 -4.06 13.28 -18.40
CA ASN A 123 -3.37 12.40 -19.35
C ASN A 123 -3.63 12.82 -20.79
N ASN A 124 -3.39 14.09 -21.10
CA ASN A 124 -3.61 14.66 -22.43
C ASN A 124 -2.40 14.54 -23.37
N ASN A 125 -1.29 13.93 -22.93
CA ASN A 125 -0.07 13.87 -23.72
C ASN A 125 -0.06 12.72 -24.75
N ASN A 126 0.06 13.09 -26.03
CA ASN A 126 0.32 12.19 -27.17
C ASN A 126 1.83 11.88 -27.36
N GLN A 127 2.63 11.90 -26.30
CA GLN A 127 4.07 11.67 -26.43
C GLN A 127 4.40 10.20 -26.71
N ASN A 128 5.39 9.97 -27.57
CA ASN A 128 5.97 8.65 -27.80
C ASN A 128 6.66 8.19 -26.48
N LEU A 129 6.11 7.16 -25.86
CA LEU A 129 6.44 6.70 -24.51
C LEU A 129 7.68 5.79 -24.49
N ILE A 130 8.84 6.28 -24.97
CA ILE A 130 10.08 5.46 -24.93
C ILE A 130 10.64 5.36 -23.52
N GLU A 131 10.45 6.40 -22.68
CA GLU A 131 10.89 6.42 -21.27
C GLU A 131 9.79 6.99 -20.36
N ILE A 132 8.76 6.20 -20.12
CA ILE A 132 7.58 6.63 -19.34
C ILE A 132 7.96 7.14 -17.93
N GLU A 133 8.96 6.55 -17.28
CA GLU A 133 9.33 6.92 -15.90
C GLU A 133 9.98 8.31 -15.78
N GLU A 134 10.44 8.89 -16.88
CA GLU A 134 11.05 10.22 -16.92
C GLU A 134 10.06 11.32 -17.33
N THR A 135 8.81 10.97 -17.58
CA THR A 135 7.80 11.94 -18.02
C THR A 135 7.24 12.76 -16.86
N GLU A 136 6.87 14.01 -17.13
CA GLU A 136 6.19 14.89 -16.16
C GLU A 136 4.88 14.27 -15.67
N ILE A 137 4.14 13.58 -16.55
CA ILE A 137 2.90 12.91 -16.17
C ILE A 137 3.14 11.79 -15.17
N PHE A 138 4.22 11.01 -15.31
CA PHE A 138 4.59 9.96 -14.35
C PHE A 138 4.86 10.53 -12.96
N SER A 139 5.64 11.61 -12.91
CA SER A 139 5.96 12.33 -11.67
C SER A 139 4.71 12.95 -11.03
N SER A 140 3.86 13.59 -11.83
CA SER A 140 2.61 14.20 -11.38
C SER A 140 1.63 13.17 -10.78
N ILE A 141 1.49 12.00 -11.44
CA ILE A 141 0.67 10.91 -10.88
C ILE A 141 1.24 10.43 -9.56
N ARG A 142 2.57 10.26 -9.46
CA ARG A 142 3.21 9.80 -8.22
C ARG A 142 3.04 10.79 -7.08
N GLU A 143 3.18 12.06 -7.33
CA GLU A 143 2.96 13.11 -6.34
C GLU A 143 1.53 13.08 -5.80
N LYS A 144 0.54 13.00 -6.69
CA LYS A 144 -0.86 12.85 -6.30
C LYS A 144 -1.07 11.57 -5.46
N GLN A 145 -0.52 10.43 -5.90
CA GLN A 145 -0.63 9.20 -5.12
C GLN A 145 -0.11 9.42 -3.69
N ILE A 146 1.08 9.99 -3.51
CA ILE A 146 1.70 10.21 -2.19
C ILE A 146 0.82 11.11 -1.30
N MET A 147 0.24 12.17 -1.86
CA MET A 147 -0.65 13.06 -1.13
C MET A 147 -1.92 12.34 -0.67
N TYR A 148 -2.59 11.66 -1.58
CA TYR A 148 -3.84 10.94 -1.30
C TYR A 148 -3.63 9.73 -0.39
N GLU A 149 -2.53 8.98 -0.55
CA GLU A 149 -2.14 7.85 0.31
C GLU A 149 -2.13 8.26 1.79
N ARG A 150 -1.49 9.38 2.12
CA ARG A 150 -1.35 9.86 3.51
C ARG A 150 -2.68 10.23 4.14
N VAL A 151 -3.51 10.95 3.39
CA VAL A 151 -4.81 11.42 3.91
C VAL A 151 -5.78 10.26 4.03
N LEU A 152 -5.87 9.41 2.99
CA LEU A 152 -6.75 8.24 3.00
C LEU A 152 -6.43 7.32 4.18
N LEU A 153 -5.15 6.99 4.39
CA LEU A 153 -4.73 6.13 5.50
C LEU A 153 -5.18 6.71 6.84
N GLY A 154 -4.92 7.99 7.09
CA GLY A 154 -5.33 8.66 8.32
C GLY A 154 -6.84 8.65 8.54
N LYS A 155 -7.63 8.96 7.50
CA LYS A 155 -9.11 8.91 7.55
C LYS A 155 -9.62 7.51 7.82
N THR A 156 -9.09 6.51 7.11
CA THR A 156 -9.51 5.11 7.27
C THR A 156 -9.23 4.61 8.69
N LEU A 157 -8.03 4.82 9.21
CA LEU A 157 -7.67 4.42 10.58
C LEU A 157 -8.55 5.12 11.62
N SER A 158 -8.81 6.43 11.45
CA SER A 158 -9.72 7.17 12.33
C SER A 158 -11.14 6.60 12.32
N LYS A 159 -11.66 6.24 11.14
CA LYS A 159 -13.01 5.66 11.03
C LYS A 159 -13.09 4.25 11.59
N ILE A 160 -12.05 3.43 11.42
CA ILE A 160 -11.97 2.11 12.05
C ILE A 160 -11.96 2.25 13.58
N SER A 161 -11.13 3.14 14.13
CA SER A 161 -11.04 3.34 15.58
C SER A 161 -12.35 3.84 16.22
N LYS A 162 -13.21 4.52 15.45
CA LYS A 162 -14.54 4.98 15.88
C LYS A 162 -15.63 3.94 15.63
N GLY A 163 -15.33 2.80 15.02
CA GLY A 163 -16.31 1.79 14.62
C GLY A 163 -17.19 2.18 13.42
N GLU A 164 -16.83 3.26 12.71
CA GLU A 164 -17.55 3.70 11.51
C GLU A 164 -17.25 2.81 10.29
N ILE A 165 -16.05 2.21 10.24
CA ILE A 165 -15.66 1.21 9.25
C ILE A 165 -15.41 -0.11 9.97
N ASN A 166 -16.08 -1.16 9.53
CA ASN A 166 -15.89 -2.52 9.99
C ASN A 166 -15.10 -3.30 8.94
N ILE A 167 -13.86 -3.67 9.25
CA ILE A 167 -12.95 -4.37 8.34
C ILE A 167 -13.38 -5.81 8.00
N LYS A 168 -14.39 -6.35 8.70
CA LYS A 168 -14.91 -7.72 8.50
C LYS A 168 -16.21 -7.74 7.67
N LYS A 169 -16.65 -6.61 7.15
CA LYS A 169 -17.83 -6.52 6.27
C LYS A 169 -17.40 -6.48 4.80
N ASP A 170 -18.19 -7.09 3.94
CA ASP A 170 -18.01 -7.09 2.48
C ASP A 170 -18.36 -5.76 1.79
N SER A 171 -18.32 -4.65 2.51
CA SER A 171 -18.58 -3.33 1.97
C SER A 171 -17.42 -2.39 2.24
N TYR A 172 -16.94 -1.74 1.20
CA TYR A 172 -15.88 -0.72 1.31
C TYR A 172 -16.45 0.69 1.12
N VAL A 173 -15.72 1.70 1.62
CA VAL A 173 -16.17 3.08 1.71
C VAL A 173 -15.41 3.99 0.75
N ASP A 174 -16.15 4.78 -0.05
CA ASP A 174 -15.59 5.88 -0.84
C ASP A 174 -15.35 7.10 0.06
N LEU A 175 -14.08 7.42 0.30
CA LEU A 175 -13.64 8.56 1.10
C LEU A 175 -13.13 9.73 0.26
N THR A 176 -13.43 9.76 -1.05
CA THR A 176 -12.94 10.78 -1.98
C THR A 176 -13.20 12.20 -1.47
N LYS A 177 -14.43 12.49 -1.07
CA LYS A 177 -14.80 13.84 -0.59
C LYS A 177 -14.05 14.24 0.68
N GLU A 178 -13.96 13.34 1.66
CA GLU A 178 -13.25 13.60 2.92
C GLU A 178 -11.74 13.77 2.72
N VAL A 179 -11.18 13.05 1.75
CA VAL A 179 -9.76 13.20 1.38
C VAL A 179 -9.53 14.54 0.71
N GLU A 180 -10.32 14.90 -0.32
CA GLU A 180 -10.19 16.17 -1.04
C GLU A 180 -10.35 17.41 -0.14
N GLN A 181 -11.24 17.35 0.85
CA GLN A 181 -11.41 18.42 1.84
C GLN A 181 -10.23 18.60 2.78
N SER A 182 -9.30 17.66 2.81
CA SER A 182 -8.15 17.63 3.73
C SER A 182 -6.80 17.85 3.02
N LEU A 183 -6.79 17.94 1.70
CA LEU A 183 -5.64 18.29 0.87
C LEU A 183 -5.54 19.79 0.65
#